data_c671fb6ce3669a4094beb773fdd8ee6d
#
_entry.id   c671fb6ce3669a4094beb773fdd8ee6d
#
_cell.length_a   1.000
_cell.length_b   1.000
_cell.length_c   1.000
_cell.angle_alpha   90.00
_cell.angle_beta   90.00
_cell.angle_gamma   90.00
#
_symmetry.space_group_name_H-M   'P 1'
#
loop_
_entity.id
_entity.type
_entity.pdbx_description
1 polymer ?
#
loop_
_entity_poly.entity_id
_entity_poly.type
_entity_poly.pdbx_seq_one_letter_code
_entity_poly.pdbx_strand_id
1 'polypeptide(L)'
;MTPAGLSLPLPTPELVMFDLDYTLLRPSDQFEAPGYVRTGARFGLELDAARWLQAEHAAYAAARERRERTGLIHDDGLLPVIAHAIIEGLGGGPPDAVEKTAAAIIDAWSRAENFGLYDDVLPCLGVLRGAGVRMALVSNALGHGLEAVVAHFALDEFICAGVSSASVGVVKPAAALFEAMLARLDVAPAAAVMVGDSVEDDVKGALACGCGAILLDRNARASGASLPRIESLAELPAALSI
;
A
#
# COMPACT_ATOMS: atom_id res chain seq x y z
N MET A 1 -7.05 1.12 -23.94
CA MET A 1 -5.91 0.59 -24.74
C MET A 1 -4.74 0.51 -23.79
N THR A 2 -4.29 -0.68 -23.42
CA THR A 2 -3.04 -0.87 -22.66
C THR A 2 -1.89 -0.42 -23.56
N PRO A 3 -0.99 0.48 -23.11
CA PRO A 3 0.16 0.84 -23.94
C PRO A 3 0.97 -0.43 -24.23
N ALA A 4 1.27 -0.64 -25.50
CA ALA A 4 1.99 -1.81 -25.97
C ALA A 4 3.38 -1.86 -25.33
N GLY A 5 3.69 -2.97 -24.62
CA GLY A 5 5.04 -3.46 -24.48
C GLY A 5 5.96 -2.73 -23.51
N LEU A 6 5.50 -2.38 -22.30
CA LEU A 6 6.46 -2.09 -21.21
C LEU A 6 7.10 -3.41 -20.78
N SER A 7 8.33 -3.66 -21.24
CA SER A 7 9.18 -4.77 -20.78
C SER A 7 10.31 -4.22 -19.92
N LEU A 8 10.75 -4.99 -18.92
CA LEU A 8 11.95 -4.67 -18.15
C LEU A 8 13.22 -4.94 -19.00
N PRO A 9 14.30 -4.17 -18.81
CA PRO A 9 14.39 -3.01 -17.93
C PRO A 9 13.76 -1.76 -18.51
N LEU A 10 13.28 -0.86 -17.64
CA LEU A 10 12.86 0.50 -18.00
C LEU A 10 14.08 1.43 -18.05
N PRO A 11 14.00 2.56 -18.79
CA PRO A 11 15.01 3.62 -18.69
C PRO A 11 15.11 4.15 -17.26
N THR A 12 16.29 4.59 -16.85
CA THR A 12 16.50 5.22 -15.54
C THR A 12 15.59 6.45 -15.39
N PRO A 13 14.66 6.46 -14.42
CA PRO A 13 13.74 7.58 -14.23
C PRO A 13 14.39 8.73 -13.45
N GLU A 14 13.80 9.93 -13.54
CA GLU A 14 14.14 11.03 -12.62
C GLU A 14 13.52 10.85 -11.25
N LEU A 15 12.35 10.17 -11.18
CA LEU A 15 11.57 9.98 -9.98
C LEU A 15 11.05 8.53 -9.88
N VAL A 16 11.27 7.90 -8.74
CA VAL A 16 10.55 6.70 -8.34
C VAL A 16 9.54 7.08 -7.28
N MET A 17 8.27 6.81 -7.55
CA MET A 17 7.17 6.91 -6.58
C MET A 17 6.93 5.54 -5.99
N PHE A 18 6.92 5.43 -4.68
CA PHE A 18 6.61 4.18 -3.97
C PHE A 18 5.23 4.27 -3.31
N ASP A 19 4.48 3.20 -3.40
CA ASP A 19 3.44 2.92 -2.44
C ASP A 19 4.06 2.59 -1.08
N LEU A 20 3.25 2.56 -0.02
CA LEU A 20 3.72 2.41 1.35
C LEU A 20 3.40 1.03 1.92
N ASP A 21 2.10 0.73 2.13
CA ASP A 21 1.66 -0.51 2.76
C ASP A 21 1.88 -1.72 1.86
N TYR A 22 2.46 -2.80 2.38
CA TYR A 22 2.84 -4.00 1.64
C TYR A 22 3.90 -3.79 0.55
N THR A 23 4.30 -2.56 0.28
CA THR A 23 5.40 -2.17 -0.63
C THR A 23 6.68 -1.93 0.15
N LEU A 24 6.72 -0.89 0.98
CA LEU A 24 7.84 -0.59 1.88
C LEU A 24 7.57 -1.12 3.29
N LEU A 25 6.32 -1.00 3.77
CA LEU A 25 5.92 -1.43 5.09
C LEU A 25 5.36 -2.85 5.08
N ARG A 26 5.83 -3.64 6.04
CA ARG A 26 5.28 -4.93 6.41
C ARG A 26 4.49 -4.76 7.70
N PRO A 27 3.17 -4.99 7.70
CA PRO A 27 2.39 -5.06 8.93
C PRO A 27 2.93 -6.16 9.86
N SER A 28 2.86 -5.94 11.17
CA SER A 28 3.19 -6.99 12.12
C SER A 28 2.11 -8.09 12.13
N ASP A 29 2.41 -9.23 12.78
CA ASP A 29 1.48 -10.35 12.94
C ASP A 29 0.18 -9.97 13.70
N GLN A 30 0.14 -8.78 14.30
CA GLN A 30 -1.03 -8.21 14.94
C GLN A 30 -2.18 -7.98 13.94
N PHE A 31 -1.87 -7.76 12.67
CA PHE A 31 -2.84 -7.53 11.59
C PHE A 31 -3.12 -8.77 10.75
N GLU A 32 -2.63 -9.91 11.19
CA GLU A 32 -2.89 -11.23 10.62
C GLU A 32 -3.79 -12.06 11.55
N ALA A 33 -4.14 -13.29 11.14
CA ALA A 33 -5.00 -14.17 11.92
C ALA A 33 -4.62 -14.30 13.41
N PRO A 34 -3.35 -14.50 13.80
CA PRO A 34 -2.98 -14.61 15.21
C PRO A 34 -3.26 -13.34 16.01
N GLY A 35 -3.06 -12.18 15.42
CA GLY A 35 -3.29 -10.90 16.06
C GLY A 35 -4.76 -10.60 16.28
N TYR A 36 -5.60 -10.87 15.29
CA TYR A 36 -7.06 -10.75 15.43
C TYR A 36 -7.60 -11.67 16.52
N VAL A 37 -7.15 -12.93 16.56
CA VAL A 37 -7.55 -13.89 17.61
C VAL A 37 -7.11 -13.40 18.98
N ARG A 38 -5.85 -12.97 19.15
CA ARG A 38 -5.37 -12.44 20.44
C ARG A 38 -6.17 -11.20 20.88
N THR A 39 -6.44 -10.29 19.95
CA THR A 39 -7.17 -9.05 20.26
C THR A 39 -8.61 -9.35 20.59
N GLY A 40 -9.28 -10.20 19.82
CA GLY A 40 -10.68 -10.63 20.07
C GLY A 40 -10.84 -11.32 21.43
N ALA A 41 -9.92 -12.20 21.81
CA ALA A 41 -9.92 -12.89 23.10
C ALA A 41 -9.91 -11.93 24.30
N ARG A 42 -9.27 -10.75 24.17
CA ARG A 42 -9.27 -9.69 25.23
C ARG A 42 -10.67 -9.13 25.50
N PHE A 43 -11.55 -9.22 24.50
CA PHE A 43 -12.94 -8.73 24.59
C PHE A 43 -13.97 -9.85 24.60
N GLY A 44 -13.51 -11.12 24.75
CA GLY A 44 -14.39 -12.28 24.91
C GLY A 44 -14.87 -12.89 23.59
N LEU A 45 -14.20 -12.60 22.46
CA LEU A 45 -14.46 -13.28 21.18
C LEU A 45 -13.68 -14.58 21.08
N GLU A 46 -14.28 -15.60 20.49
CA GLU A 46 -13.65 -16.86 20.11
C GLU A 46 -13.52 -16.90 18.58
N LEU A 47 -12.47 -16.27 18.06
CA LEU A 47 -12.21 -16.16 16.62
C LEU A 47 -11.39 -17.37 16.12
N ASP A 48 -11.77 -17.89 14.95
CA ASP A 48 -11.13 -19.05 14.32
C ASP A 48 -10.11 -18.60 13.23
N ALA A 49 -8.83 -18.73 13.55
CA ALA A 49 -7.72 -18.41 12.64
C ALA A 49 -7.75 -19.22 11.33
N ALA A 50 -8.34 -20.43 11.32
CA ALA A 50 -8.42 -21.25 10.12
C ALA A 50 -9.30 -20.63 9.02
N ARG A 51 -10.17 -19.67 9.39
CA ARG A 51 -11.06 -18.96 8.47
C ARG A 51 -10.43 -17.71 7.84
N TRP A 52 -9.15 -17.44 8.13
CA TRP A 52 -8.47 -16.19 7.74
C TRP A 52 -8.60 -15.86 6.26
N LEU A 53 -8.24 -16.78 5.36
CA LEU A 53 -8.28 -16.52 3.92
C LEU A 53 -9.68 -16.12 3.43
N GLN A 54 -10.71 -16.76 3.97
CA GLN A 54 -12.10 -16.43 3.62
C GLN A 54 -12.50 -15.05 4.17
N ALA A 55 -12.10 -14.75 5.42
CA ALA A 55 -12.35 -13.47 6.06
C ALA A 55 -11.65 -12.31 5.34
N GLU A 56 -10.38 -12.50 4.95
CA GLU A 56 -9.61 -11.54 4.18
C GLU A 56 -10.26 -11.26 2.82
N HIS A 57 -10.67 -12.29 2.08
CA HIS A 57 -11.38 -12.12 0.81
C HIS A 57 -12.70 -11.34 0.98
N ALA A 58 -13.47 -11.63 2.04
CA ALA A 58 -14.70 -10.90 2.35
C ALA A 58 -14.43 -9.43 2.68
N ALA A 59 -13.36 -9.14 3.42
CA ALA A 59 -12.95 -7.79 3.77
C ALA A 59 -12.53 -6.98 2.53
N TYR A 60 -11.76 -7.56 1.61
CA TYR A 60 -11.43 -6.90 0.34
C TYR A 60 -12.66 -6.66 -0.54
N ALA A 61 -13.61 -7.59 -0.55
CA ALA A 61 -14.88 -7.40 -1.28
C ALA A 61 -15.69 -6.24 -0.68
N ALA A 62 -15.82 -6.16 0.65
CA ALA A 62 -16.52 -5.08 1.35
C ALA A 62 -15.82 -3.72 1.14
N ALA A 63 -14.50 -3.68 1.16
CA ALA A 63 -13.71 -2.48 0.88
C ALA A 63 -13.94 -1.98 -0.55
N ARG A 64 -13.95 -2.89 -1.54
CA ARG A 64 -14.21 -2.54 -2.93
C ARG A 64 -15.64 -2.01 -3.12
N GLU A 65 -16.66 -2.67 -2.57
CA GLU A 65 -18.05 -2.22 -2.62
C GLU A 65 -18.21 -0.82 -2.02
N ARG A 66 -17.54 -0.56 -0.90
CA ARG A 66 -17.54 0.76 -0.28
C ARG A 66 -16.90 1.81 -1.19
N ARG A 67 -15.73 1.52 -1.80
CA ARG A 67 -15.07 2.43 -2.75
C ARG A 67 -15.95 2.73 -3.98
N GLU A 68 -16.60 1.72 -4.55
CA GLU A 68 -17.53 1.89 -5.67
C GLU A 68 -18.70 2.81 -5.31
N ARG A 69 -19.25 2.68 -4.08
CA ARG A 69 -20.34 3.51 -3.58
C ARG A 69 -19.92 4.93 -3.26
N THR A 70 -18.71 5.15 -2.74
CA THR A 70 -18.20 6.47 -2.32
C THR A 70 -17.45 7.20 -3.42
N GLY A 71 -17.04 6.51 -4.51
CA GLY A 71 -16.44 7.11 -5.70
C GLY A 71 -15.01 7.61 -5.52
N LEU A 72 -14.03 6.74 -5.26
CA LEU A 72 -12.58 7.09 -5.21
C LEU A 72 -12.21 8.30 -4.33
N ILE A 73 -13.03 8.62 -3.34
CA ILE A 73 -12.78 9.69 -2.36
C ILE A 73 -12.03 9.08 -1.18
N HIS A 74 -11.14 9.86 -0.55
CA HIS A 74 -10.55 9.45 0.73
C HIS A 74 -11.67 9.15 1.75
N ASP A 75 -11.60 8.00 2.40
CA ASP A 75 -12.67 7.48 3.25
C ASP A 75 -12.10 6.85 4.53
N ASP A 76 -12.16 7.62 5.62
CA ASP A 76 -11.75 7.16 6.96
C ASP A 76 -12.57 5.96 7.46
N GLY A 77 -13.74 5.71 6.86
CA GLY A 77 -14.58 4.56 7.19
C GLY A 77 -14.13 3.25 6.54
N LEU A 78 -13.09 3.23 5.71
CA LEU A 78 -12.65 2.03 5.01
C LEU A 78 -12.01 1.03 5.97
N LEU A 79 -11.12 1.48 6.86
CA LEU A 79 -10.45 0.62 7.83
C LEU A 79 -11.42 -0.04 8.82
N PRO A 80 -12.42 0.68 9.38
CA PRO A 80 -13.51 0.05 10.13
C PRO A 80 -14.24 -1.05 9.37
N VAL A 81 -14.57 -0.84 8.09
CA VAL A 81 -15.25 -1.85 7.26
C VAL A 81 -14.39 -3.11 7.11
N ILE A 82 -13.10 -2.94 6.86
CA ILE A 82 -12.14 -4.05 6.74
C ILE A 82 -12.05 -4.82 8.07
N ALA A 83 -11.83 -4.11 9.18
CA ALA A 83 -11.67 -4.72 10.50
C ALA A 83 -12.92 -5.52 10.91
N HIS A 84 -14.11 -4.96 10.75
CA HIS A 84 -15.37 -5.65 11.04
C HIS A 84 -15.57 -6.87 10.15
N ALA A 85 -15.35 -6.75 8.84
CA ALA A 85 -15.52 -7.86 7.91
C ALA A 85 -14.58 -9.04 8.24
N ILE A 86 -13.34 -8.75 8.65
CA ILE A 86 -12.39 -9.78 9.10
C ILE A 86 -12.91 -10.44 10.38
N ILE A 87 -13.29 -9.67 11.41
CA ILE A 87 -13.77 -10.22 12.69
C ILE A 87 -15.00 -11.11 12.46
N GLU A 88 -15.97 -10.64 11.69
CA GLU A 88 -17.17 -11.42 11.35
C GLU A 88 -16.82 -12.69 10.56
N GLY A 89 -15.91 -12.58 9.60
CA GLY A 89 -15.41 -13.72 8.83
C GLY A 89 -14.71 -14.77 9.70
N LEU A 90 -14.03 -14.36 10.76
CA LEU A 90 -13.36 -15.26 11.71
C LEU A 90 -14.31 -15.92 12.73
N GLY A 91 -15.58 -15.52 12.77
CA GLY A 91 -16.59 -16.10 13.65
C GLY A 91 -17.49 -15.07 14.34
N GLY A 92 -17.07 -13.80 14.38
CA GLY A 92 -17.85 -12.74 14.99
C GLY A 92 -18.12 -12.94 16.47
N GLY A 93 -19.26 -12.42 16.95
CA GLY A 93 -19.71 -12.59 18.32
C GLY A 93 -20.64 -11.47 18.78
N PRO A 94 -20.74 -11.20 20.09
CA PRO A 94 -21.56 -10.12 20.60
C PRO A 94 -21.15 -8.77 20.02
N PRO A 95 -22.09 -7.93 19.55
CA PRO A 95 -21.77 -6.67 18.83
C PRO A 95 -20.82 -5.75 19.59
N ASP A 96 -20.98 -5.62 20.91
CA ASP A 96 -20.10 -4.78 21.75
C ASP A 96 -18.64 -5.30 21.77
N ALA A 97 -18.46 -6.62 21.77
CA ALA A 97 -17.13 -7.25 21.73
C ALA A 97 -16.48 -7.09 20.34
N VAL A 98 -17.28 -7.23 19.28
CA VAL A 98 -16.82 -6.98 17.89
C VAL A 98 -16.35 -5.53 17.74
N GLU A 99 -17.15 -4.57 18.18
CA GLU A 99 -16.84 -3.13 18.11
C GLU A 99 -15.55 -2.79 18.87
N LYS A 100 -15.37 -3.29 20.09
CA LYS A 100 -14.16 -3.08 20.88
C LYS A 100 -12.93 -3.71 20.25
N THR A 101 -13.08 -4.89 19.64
CA THR A 101 -12.00 -5.56 18.94
C THR A 101 -11.60 -4.78 17.70
N ALA A 102 -12.57 -4.35 16.89
CA ALA A 102 -12.32 -3.52 15.71
C ALA A 102 -11.62 -2.21 16.08
N ALA A 103 -12.12 -1.51 17.10
CA ALA A 103 -11.50 -0.27 17.58
C ALA A 103 -10.04 -0.47 18.03
N ALA A 104 -9.75 -1.57 18.73
CA ALA A 104 -8.38 -1.89 19.16
C ALA A 104 -7.44 -2.23 17.98
N ILE A 105 -7.93 -2.91 16.95
CA ILE A 105 -7.16 -3.19 15.71
C ILE A 105 -6.90 -1.87 14.96
N ILE A 106 -7.90 -1.00 14.82
CA ILE A 106 -7.78 0.29 14.15
C ILE A 106 -6.79 1.21 14.89
N ASP A 107 -6.89 1.29 16.21
CA ASP A 107 -5.93 2.05 17.03
C ASP A 107 -4.51 1.53 16.84
N ALA A 108 -4.32 0.21 16.82
CA ALA A 108 -3.02 -0.38 16.56
C ALA A 108 -2.51 -0.08 15.14
N TRP A 109 -3.37 -0.11 14.13
CA TRP A 109 -3.01 0.20 12.75
C TRP A 109 -2.57 1.66 12.57
N SER A 110 -3.08 2.58 13.38
CA SER A 110 -2.68 3.99 13.33
C SER A 110 -1.25 4.28 13.82
N ARG A 111 -0.55 3.28 14.36
CA ARG A 111 0.76 3.43 15.01
C ARG A 111 1.87 2.84 14.17
N ALA A 112 2.83 3.68 13.76
CA ALA A 112 3.96 3.27 12.94
C ALA A 112 4.82 2.15 13.57
N GLU A 113 4.92 2.09 14.91
CA GLU A 113 5.66 1.05 15.62
C GLU A 113 5.11 -0.37 15.45
N ASN A 114 3.88 -0.53 14.96
CA ASN A 114 3.28 -1.83 14.66
C ASN A 114 3.58 -2.33 13.25
N PHE A 115 4.44 -1.63 12.54
CA PHE A 115 4.93 -2.02 11.21
C PHE A 115 6.45 -2.23 11.26
N GLY A 116 6.98 -2.86 10.23
CA GLY A 116 8.41 -2.94 9.97
C GLY A 116 8.68 -2.60 8.50
N LEU A 117 9.89 -2.20 8.16
CA LEU A 117 10.31 -2.18 6.76
C LEU A 117 10.60 -3.62 6.31
N TYR A 118 10.31 -3.93 5.03
CA TYR A 118 10.88 -5.13 4.44
C TYR A 118 12.41 -5.02 4.36
N ASP A 119 13.10 -6.15 4.45
CA ASP A 119 14.57 -6.18 4.56
C ASP A 119 15.28 -5.61 3.32
N ASP A 120 14.61 -5.61 2.16
CA ASP A 120 15.13 -5.10 0.89
C ASP A 120 14.91 -3.59 0.67
N VAL A 121 14.19 -2.92 1.56
CA VAL A 121 13.83 -1.49 1.40
C VAL A 121 15.06 -0.59 1.50
N LEU A 122 15.71 -0.54 2.65
CA LEU A 122 16.84 0.38 2.86
C LEU A 122 17.99 0.13 1.88
N PRO A 123 18.38 -1.12 1.58
CA PRO A 123 19.36 -1.39 0.53
C PRO A 123 18.98 -0.83 -0.84
N CYS A 124 17.73 -1.03 -1.26
CA CYS A 124 17.21 -0.51 -2.53
C CYS A 124 17.25 1.03 -2.57
N LEU A 125 16.67 1.68 -1.54
CA LEU A 125 16.66 3.16 -1.46
C LEU A 125 18.09 3.72 -1.47
N GLY A 126 19.04 3.04 -0.82
CA GLY A 126 20.46 3.41 -0.83
C GLY A 126 21.06 3.39 -2.24
N VAL A 127 20.78 2.35 -3.04
CA VAL A 127 21.25 2.25 -4.42
C VAL A 127 20.65 3.34 -5.30
N LEU A 128 19.32 3.55 -5.24
CA LEU A 128 18.63 4.60 -6.01
C LEU A 128 19.16 6.00 -5.67
N ARG A 129 19.37 6.29 -4.38
CA ARG A 129 19.98 7.55 -3.94
C ARG A 129 21.39 7.71 -4.50
N GLY A 130 22.21 6.65 -4.46
CA GLY A 130 23.56 6.64 -5.03
C GLY A 130 23.59 6.90 -6.54
N ALA A 131 22.55 6.50 -7.26
CA ALA A 131 22.34 6.78 -8.67
C ALA A 131 21.74 8.17 -8.96
N GLY A 132 21.43 8.95 -7.94
CA GLY A 132 20.86 10.30 -8.09
C GLY A 132 19.36 10.31 -8.41
N VAL A 133 18.66 9.19 -8.26
CA VAL A 133 17.22 9.09 -8.50
C VAL A 133 16.45 9.68 -7.32
N ARG A 134 15.53 10.59 -7.59
CA ARG A 134 14.61 11.13 -6.57
C ARG A 134 13.59 10.06 -6.19
N MET A 135 13.21 10.02 -4.91
CA MET A 135 12.23 9.07 -4.40
C MET A 135 11.13 9.78 -3.63
N ALA A 136 9.88 9.36 -3.85
CA ALA A 136 8.71 9.95 -3.20
C ALA A 136 7.70 8.86 -2.79
N LEU A 137 6.77 9.20 -1.88
CA LEU A 137 5.70 8.31 -1.44
C LEU A 137 4.35 8.77 -1.99
N VAL A 138 3.56 7.83 -2.53
CA VAL A 138 2.19 8.04 -3.01
C VAL A 138 1.30 6.97 -2.38
N SER A 139 0.56 7.32 -1.30
CA SER A 139 -0.16 6.35 -0.46
C SER A 139 -1.66 6.63 -0.37
N ASN A 140 -2.45 5.57 -0.26
CA ASN A 140 -3.88 5.66 0.03
C ASN A 140 -4.20 5.93 1.52
N ALA A 141 -3.19 6.14 2.38
CA ALA A 141 -3.28 6.57 3.79
C ALA A 141 -4.41 5.89 4.57
N LEU A 142 -4.28 4.60 4.82
CA LEU A 142 -5.24 3.84 5.61
C LEU A 142 -4.90 3.96 7.12
N GLY A 143 -5.27 5.10 7.74
CA GLY A 143 -5.27 5.24 9.20
C GLY A 143 -3.95 5.70 9.85
N HIS A 144 -2.77 5.33 9.37
CA HIS A 144 -1.49 5.89 9.83
C HIS A 144 -1.12 7.14 9.03
N GLY A 145 -0.56 8.14 9.73
CA GLY A 145 -0.08 9.36 9.08
C GLY A 145 1.23 9.10 8.32
N LEU A 146 1.31 9.58 7.08
CA LEU A 146 2.51 9.42 6.24
C LEU A 146 3.77 10.00 6.90
N GLU A 147 3.64 11.18 7.51
CA GLU A 147 4.72 11.86 8.22
C GLU A 147 5.20 11.07 9.45
N ALA A 148 4.28 10.43 10.18
CA ALA A 148 4.63 9.60 11.34
C ALA A 148 5.44 8.38 10.92
N VAL A 149 5.08 7.74 9.81
CA VAL A 149 5.81 6.60 9.26
C VAL A 149 7.19 7.02 8.77
N VAL A 150 7.28 8.11 8.00
CA VAL A 150 8.56 8.64 7.50
C VAL A 150 9.50 8.95 8.66
N ALA A 151 9.00 9.61 9.71
CA ALA A 151 9.82 9.93 10.89
C ALA A 151 10.23 8.68 11.69
N HIS A 152 9.31 7.72 11.88
CA HIS A 152 9.59 6.51 12.66
C HIS A 152 10.69 5.66 12.04
N PHE A 153 10.73 5.54 10.71
CA PHE A 153 11.71 4.73 9.99
C PHE A 153 12.88 5.52 9.41
N ALA A 154 13.00 6.83 9.73
CA ALA A 154 14.02 7.75 9.19
C ALA A 154 14.07 7.73 7.65
N LEU A 155 12.92 7.62 7.01
CA LEU A 155 12.82 7.59 5.54
C LEU A 155 13.07 8.95 4.90
N ASP A 156 13.03 10.04 5.66
CA ASP A 156 13.39 11.40 5.23
C ASP A 156 14.84 11.54 4.72
N GLU A 157 15.71 10.59 5.07
CA GLU A 157 17.03 10.49 4.46
C GLU A 157 17.01 10.12 2.97
N PHE A 158 15.93 9.49 2.50
CA PHE A 158 15.79 8.96 1.15
C PHE A 158 14.64 9.61 0.37
N ILE A 159 13.53 9.87 1.05
CA ILE A 159 12.27 10.31 0.46
C ILE A 159 12.21 11.83 0.48
N CYS A 160 12.17 12.44 -0.70
CA CYS A 160 12.16 13.91 -0.82
C CYS A 160 10.75 14.52 -0.73
N ALA A 161 9.68 13.74 -0.91
CA ALA A 161 8.29 14.19 -0.82
C ALA A 161 7.33 13.03 -0.56
N GLY A 162 6.15 13.35 -0.02
CA GLY A 162 5.06 12.41 0.13
C GLY A 162 3.70 13.07 -0.16
N VAL A 163 2.80 12.35 -0.80
CA VAL A 163 1.39 12.69 -0.91
C VAL A 163 0.54 11.51 -0.48
N SER A 164 -0.56 11.80 0.17
CA SER A 164 -1.52 10.79 0.62
C SER A 164 -2.93 11.16 0.19
N SER A 165 -3.81 10.16 0.12
CA SER A 165 -5.23 10.41 -0.12
C SER A 165 -5.84 11.39 0.88
N ALA A 166 -5.38 11.38 2.13
CA ALA A 166 -5.82 12.35 3.15
C ALA A 166 -5.44 13.79 2.79
N SER A 167 -4.29 14.01 2.13
CA SER A 167 -3.84 15.36 1.75
C SER A 167 -4.48 15.89 0.46
N VAL A 168 -4.90 14.99 -0.45
CA VAL A 168 -5.45 15.35 -1.77
C VAL A 168 -6.98 15.18 -1.83
N GLY A 169 -7.56 14.35 -0.95
CA GLY A 169 -8.99 14.06 -0.92
C GLY A 169 -9.44 12.95 -1.87
N VAL A 170 -8.52 12.33 -2.62
CA VAL A 170 -8.82 11.21 -3.53
C VAL A 170 -7.83 10.08 -3.30
N VAL A 171 -8.24 8.84 -3.65
CA VAL A 171 -7.39 7.65 -3.54
C VAL A 171 -6.86 7.22 -4.90
N LYS A 172 -5.73 6.49 -4.93
CA LYS A 172 -5.33 5.72 -6.12
C LYS A 172 -6.48 4.76 -6.50
N PRO A 173 -6.76 4.53 -7.76
CA PRO A 173 -6.00 4.91 -8.96
C PRO A 173 -6.35 6.30 -9.55
N ALA A 174 -7.00 7.21 -8.81
CA ALA A 174 -7.34 8.53 -9.34
C ALA A 174 -6.08 9.31 -9.76
N ALA A 175 -6.07 9.81 -11.00
CA ALA A 175 -4.95 10.53 -11.60
C ALA A 175 -4.46 11.69 -10.73
N ALA A 176 -5.37 12.42 -10.08
CA ALA A 176 -5.07 13.60 -9.28
C ALA A 176 -4.06 13.34 -8.16
N LEU A 177 -3.98 12.12 -7.60
CA LEU A 177 -3.00 11.79 -6.56
C LEU A 177 -1.57 11.73 -7.13
N PHE A 178 -1.40 11.13 -8.30
CA PHE A 178 -0.12 11.06 -9.02
C PHE A 178 0.28 12.44 -9.56
N GLU A 179 -0.66 13.16 -10.17
CA GLU A 179 -0.45 14.51 -10.71
C GLU A 179 -0.01 15.48 -9.60
N ALA A 180 -0.57 15.38 -8.39
CA ALA A 180 -0.16 16.20 -7.25
C ALA A 180 1.32 15.97 -6.88
N MET A 181 1.82 14.71 -6.93
CA MET A 181 3.23 14.41 -6.69
C MET A 181 4.11 14.94 -7.82
N LEU A 182 3.74 14.70 -9.08
CA LEU A 182 4.49 15.15 -10.25
C LEU A 182 4.63 16.67 -10.28
N ALA A 183 3.53 17.40 -10.04
CA ALA A 183 3.52 18.85 -9.96
C ALA A 183 4.37 19.37 -8.79
N ARG A 184 4.32 18.74 -7.62
CA ARG A 184 5.10 19.12 -6.44
C ARG A 184 6.62 19.04 -6.68
N LEU A 185 7.05 18.08 -7.50
CA LEU A 185 8.47 17.83 -7.78
C LEU A 185 8.92 18.36 -9.14
N ASP A 186 8.02 18.96 -9.91
CA ASP A 186 8.27 19.42 -11.28
C ASP A 186 8.88 18.31 -12.16
N VAL A 187 8.19 17.16 -12.23
CA VAL A 187 8.62 15.98 -13.00
C VAL A 187 7.59 15.68 -14.07
N ALA A 188 8.07 15.47 -15.30
CA ALA A 188 7.21 14.99 -16.38
C ALA A 188 6.74 13.54 -16.11
N PRO A 189 5.48 13.18 -16.40
CA PRO A 189 4.99 11.82 -16.18
C PRO A 189 5.89 10.73 -16.77
N ALA A 190 6.37 10.92 -18.00
CA ALA A 190 7.25 9.96 -18.68
C ALA A 190 8.62 9.75 -18.03
N ALA A 191 9.04 10.64 -17.13
CA ALA A 191 10.29 10.55 -16.36
C ALA A 191 10.08 9.96 -14.95
N ALA A 192 8.86 9.55 -14.61
CA ALA A 192 8.51 8.97 -13.33
C ALA A 192 8.07 7.50 -13.46
N VAL A 193 8.40 6.71 -12.45
CA VAL A 193 7.98 5.31 -12.33
C VAL A 193 7.31 5.10 -10.98
N MET A 194 6.12 4.48 -10.97
CA MET A 194 5.44 4.01 -9.75
C MET A 194 5.84 2.57 -9.47
N VAL A 195 6.14 2.27 -8.21
CA VAL A 195 6.39 0.93 -7.70
C VAL A 195 5.41 0.67 -6.56
N GLY A 196 4.58 -0.36 -6.70
CA GLY A 196 3.59 -0.71 -5.68
C GLY A 196 3.08 -2.13 -5.86
N ASP A 197 2.33 -2.64 -4.90
CA ASP A 197 1.84 -4.02 -4.86
C ASP A 197 0.46 -4.21 -5.50
N SER A 198 -0.24 -3.11 -5.78
CA SER A 198 -1.59 -3.14 -6.36
C SER A 198 -1.59 -2.91 -7.87
N VAL A 199 -2.06 -3.93 -8.63
CA VAL A 199 -2.27 -3.78 -10.07
C VAL A 199 -3.26 -2.64 -10.36
N GLU A 200 -4.34 -2.55 -9.59
CA GLU A 200 -5.40 -1.57 -9.81
C GLU A 200 -5.00 -0.18 -9.37
N ASP A 201 -4.59 -0.05 -8.13
CA ASP A 201 -4.35 1.26 -7.51
C ASP A 201 -3.03 1.88 -8.02
N ASP A 202 -1.94 1.11 -8.05
CA ASP A 202 -0.60 1.62 -8.38
C ASP A 202 -0.31 1.57 -9.87
N VAL A 203 -0.38 0.36 -10.45
CA VAL A 203 0.08 0.16 -11.84
C VAL A 203 -0.86 0.86 -12.81
N LYS A 204 -2.16 0.57 -12.76
CA LYS A 204 -3.11 1.19 -13.69
C LYS A 204 -3.25 2.69 -13.46
N GLY A 205 -3.23 3.14 -12.20
CA GLY A 205 -3.27 4.55 -11.86
C GLY A 205 -2.10 5.33 -12.47
N ALA A 206 -0.87 4.85 -12.27
CA ALA A 206 0.32 5.49 -12.82
C ALA A 206 0.35 5.49 -14.36
N LEU A 207 0.02 4.35 -14.99
CA LEU A 207 -0.05 4.25 -16.45
C LEU A 207 -1.10 5.19 -17.06
N ALA A 208 -2.24 5.39 -16.39
CA ALA A 208 -3.27 6.34 -16.83
C ALA A 208 -2.78 7.79 -16.79
N CYS A 209 -1.82 8.11 -15.90
CA CYS A 209 -1.17 9.42 -15.84
C CYS A 209 0.02 9.56 -16.81
N GLY A 210 0.36 8.52 -17.57
CA GLY A 210 1.50 8.53 -18.47
C GLY A 210 2.85 8.25 -17.79
N CYS A 211 2.85 7.79 -16.55
CA CYS A 211 4.05 7.32 -15.84
C CYS A 211 4.41 5.89 -16.25
N GLY A 212 5.66 5.48 -16.03
CA GLY A 212 6.03 4.07 -15.95
C GLY A 212 5.46 3.43 -14.69
N ALA A 213 5.33 2.10 -14.69
CA ALA A 213 4.89 1.37 -13.49
C ALA A 213 5.54 0.00 -13.42
N ILE A 214 5.89 -0.43 -12.21
CA ILE A 214 6.41 -1.76 -11.90
C ILE A 214 5.57 -2.33 -10.76
N LEU A 215 4.99 -3.51 -10.97
CA LEU A 215 4.30 -4.27 -9.94
C LEU A 215 5.32 -4.94 -9.02
N LEU A 216 5.25 -4.71 -7.73
CA LEU A 216 5.98 -5.46 -6.72
C LEU A 216 5.10 -6.62 -6.21
N ASP A 217 5.33 -7.81 -6.70
CA ASP A 217 4.52 -9.01 -6.40
C ASP A 217 5.28 -9.96 -5.46
N ARG A 218 5.46 -9.54 -4.20
CA ARG A 218 6.24 -10.27 -3.18
C ARG A 218 5.80 -11.71 -2.95
N ASN A 219 4.57 -12.05 -3.31
CA ASN A 219 3.98 -13.37 -3.04
C ASN A 219 3.66 -14.15 -4.33
N ALA A 220 4.10 -13.67 -5.50
CA ALA A 220 3.83 -14.28 -6.80
C ALA A 220 2.31 -14.55 -7.04
N ARG A 221 1.44 -13.65 -6.54
CA ARG A 221 -0.03 -13.80 -6.62
C ARG A 221 -0.61 -13.31 -7.94
N ALA A 222 0.09 -12.42 -8.65
CA ALA A 222 -0.38 -11.87 -9.91
C ALA A 222 -0.16 -12.87 -11.05
N SER A 223 -1.19 -13.65 -11.40
CA SER A 223 -1.18 -14.55 -12.54
C SER A 223 -1.68 -13.84 -13.81
N GLY A 224 -0.96 -14.00 -14.92
CA GLY A 224 -1.49 -13.72 -16.27
C GLY A 224 -1.38 -12.29 -16.80
N ALA A 225 -0.83 -11.34 -16.08
CA ALA A 225 -0.63 -9.97 -16.58
C ALA A 225 0.77 -9.82 -17.21
N SER A 226 0.83 -9.36 -18.47
CA SER A 226 2.08 -8.92 -19.12
C SER A 226 2.44 -7.51 -18.65
N LEU A 227 2.72 -7.38 -17.33
CA LEU A 227 3.11 -6.13 -16.70
C LEU A 227 4.58 -6.21 -16.27
N PRO A 228 5.35 -5.09 -16.30
CA PRO A 228 6.63 -5.01 -15.63
C PRO A 228 6.47 -5.43 -14.16
N ARG A 229 7.17 -6.48 -13.74
CA ARG A 229 7.01 -7.08 -12.41
C ARG A 229 8.35 -7.47 -11.82
N ILE A 230 8.47 -7.25 -10.53
CA ILE A 230 9.55 -7.74 -9.67
C ILE A 230 8.94 -8.46 -8.45
N GLU A 231 9.68 -9.35 -7.83
CA GLU A 231 9.24 -10.05 -6.61
C GLU A 231 9.90 -9.45 -5.35
N SER A 232 10.97 -8.68 -5.52
CA SER A 232 11.69 -7.99 -4.46
C SER A 232 12.19 -6.64 -4.93
N LEU A 233 12.29 -5.67 -4.01
CA LEU A 233 12.93 -4.38 -4.28
C LEU A 233 14.43 -4.51 -4.57
N ALA A 234 15.05 -5.63 -4.21
CA ALA A 234 16.44 -5.91 -4.62
C ALA A 234 16.62 -5.98 -6.15
N GLU A 235 15.55 -6.29 -6.89
CA GLU A 235 15.55 -6.34 -8.35
C GLU A 235 15.33 -4.96 -9.00
N LEU A 236 14.81 -4.00 -8.24
CA LEU A 236 14.38 -2.71 -8.77
C LEU A 236 15.50 -1.91 -9.45
N PRO A 237 16.74 -1.82 -8.91
CA PRO A 237 17.81 -1.12 -9.62
C PRO A 237 18.06 -1.66 -11.01
N ALA A 238 18.18 -2.97 -11.17
CA ALA A 238 18.37 -3.62 -12.47
C ALA A 238 17.15 -3.41 -13.38
N ALA A 239 15.95 -3.45 -12.84
CA ALA A 239 14.71 -3.19 -13.57
C ALA A 239 14.61 -1.74 -14.10
N LEU A 240 15.35 -0.80 -13.50
CA LEU A 240 15.44 0.63 -13.88
C LEU A 240 16.75 0.98 -14.61
N SER A 241 17.51 0.01 -15.09
CA SER A 241 18.81 0.21 -15.76
C SER A 241 19.83 0.96 -14.89
N ILE A 242 19.86 0.67 -13.59
CA ILE A 242 20.76 1.24 -12.57
C ILE A 242 21.73 0.18 -12.07
#